data_e7b7f9ae29247ec547658c858991295d
#
_entry.id   e7b7f9ae29247ec547658c858991295d
#
_cell.length_a   1.000
_cell.length_b   1.000
_cell.length_c   1.000
_cell.angle_alpha   90.00
_cell.angle_beta   90.00
_cell.angle_gamma   90.00
#
_symmetry.space_group_name_H-M   'P 1'
#
loop_
_entity.id
_entity.type
_entity.pdbx_description
1 polymer ?
#
loop_
_entity_poly.entity_id
_entity_poly.type
_entity_poly.pdbx_seq_one_letter_code
_entity_poly.pdbx_strand_id
1 'polypeptide(L)'
;VHAYHVAPEDPDVILTATDYGYEFVSAVQQGNIMGTQFHPEKSGADGHRILANFLAADTLATTPDHCPGTTQLARRIIACLDVRANDRGDLVVTKGDQYDVREEGQVRNLGLPVDLALRYYREGADEITFLNITGFRDFPLEDMPMLEVLKQTSRNVFVPLTIGGGIRNYTDKNGRTYSALAVAAEYFRSGADKVSIGSDAVLIAEEYLRTGRMTGESAIETISRVYGSQAVVISVDPRRVYVTAPQDTPRQTIETAYPGPNGERYCWYQCTIKGGREGRELDAVSLARACEALGAGEILLNCIDRDGSNAGFDIELINAVKTAVSIPVIASSGAGCEAHFHDVFTQTEAESALAAGIFHRREVPIGDVKAYLQGLSLIHI
;
A
#
# COMPACT_ATOMS: atom_id res chain seq x y z
N VAL A 1 4.84 9.92 -8.13
CA VAL A 1 5.28 10.38 -6.80
C VAL A 1 5.64 11.86 -6.90
N HIS A 2 5.01 12.73 -6.10
CA HIS A 2 5.14 14.18 -6.23
C HIS A 2 5.39 14.83 -4.86
N ALA A 3 6.50 15.55 -4.73
CA ALA A 3 6.82 16.35 -3.55
C ALA A 3 6.27 17.79 -3.65
N TYR A 4 5.83 18.20 -4.84
CA TYR A 4 5.32 19.53 -5.14
C TYR A 4 4.11 19.44 -6.06
N HIS A 5 3.23 20.42 -6.01
CA HIS A 5 2.14 20.58 -6.96
C HIS A 5 2.19 21.97 -7.63
N VAL A 6 1.48 22.09 -8.73
CA VAL A 6 1.37 23.36 -9.44
C VAL A 6 0.51 24.34 -8.65
N ALA A 7 0.98 25.57 -8.51
CA ALA A 7 0.24 26.72 -8.00
C ALA A 7 0.29 27.84 -9.05
N PRO A 8 -0.62 27.85 -10.04
CA PRO A 8 -0.60 28.84 -11.11
C PRO A 8 -0.92 30.23 -10.57
N GLU A 9 -0.24 31.25 -11.09
CA GLU A 9 -0.54 32.66 -10.79
C GLU A 9 -1.85 33.10 -11.45
N ASP A 10 -2.16 32.55 -12.63
CA ASP A 10 -3.39 32.77 -13.36
C ASP A 10 -4.40 31.65 -13.09
N PRO A 11 -5.51 31.94 -12.41
CA PRO A 11 -6.53 30.93 -12.12
C PRO A 11 -7.26 30.43 -13.37
N ASP A 12 -7.26 31.18 -14.46
CA ASP A 12 -7.97 30.80 -15.70
C ASP A 12 -7.31 29.61 -16.42
N VAL A 13 -6.08 29.26 -16.06
CA VAL A 13 -5.41 28.06 -16.59
C VAL A 13 -5.76 26.77 -15.82
N ILE A 14 -6.48 26.86 -14.70
CA ILE A 14 -6.84 25.70 -13.90
C ILE A 14 -7.92 24.89 -14.62
N LEU A 15 -7.59 23.66 -15.00
CA LEU A 15 -8.54 22.73 -15.61
C LEU A 15 -9.27 21.90 -14.56
N THR A 16 -8.54 21.36 -13.58
CA THR A 16 -9.10 20.59 -12.46
C THR A 16 -8.34 20.85 -11.17
N ALA A 17 -9.07 20.75 -10.06
CA ALA A 17 -8.51 20.72 -8.72
C ALA A 17 -8.94 19.43 -8.01
N THR A 18 -8.15 18.99 -7.05
CA THR A 18 -8.38 17.76 -6.26
C THR A 18 -8.20 18.08 -4.79
N ASP A 19 -9.11 17.57 -3.95
CA ASP A 19 -8.97 17.61 -2.50
C ASP A 19 -8.21 16.36 -2.02
N TYR A 20 -7.08 16.58 -1.36
CA TYR A 20 -6.29 15.54 -0.71
C TYR A 20 -5.77 16.09 0.64
N GLY A 21 -6.71 16.28 1.58
CA GLY A 21 -6.47 16.98 2.83
C GLY A 21 -6.41 18.51 2.72
N TYR A 22 -6.16 19.02 1.53
CA TYR A 22 -6.36 20.40 1.07
C TYR A 22 -6.54 20.38 -0.45
N GLU A 23 -7.19 21.42 -0.99
CA GLU A 23 -7.39 21.55 -2.43
C GLU A 23 -6.07 21.93 -3.13
N PHE A 24 -5.69 21.21 -4.18
CA PHE A 24 -4.56 21.53 -5.03
C PHE A 24 -4.93 21.38 -6.52
N VAL A 25 -4.23 22.10 -7.40
CA VAL A 25 -4.44 22.02 -8.83
C VAL A 25 -3.90 20.71 -9.38
N SER A 26 -4.77 19.91 -9.96
CA SER A 26 -4.43 18.56 -10.49
C SER A 26 -4.27 18.53 -12.01
N ALA A 27 -4.80 19.52 -12.73
CA ALA A 27 -4.52 19.72 -14.15
C ALA A 27 -4.63 21.20 -14.54
N VAL A 28 -3.83 21.61 -15.51
CA VAL A 28 -3.84 22.95 -16.09
C VAL A 28 -3.96 22.88 -17.62
N GLN A 29 -4.57 23.91 -18.23
CA GLN A 29 -4.63 24.05 -19.68
C GLN A 29 -4.48 25.51 -20.08
N GLN A 30 -3.66 25.76 -21.10
CA GLN A 30 -3.58 27.06 -21.76
C GLN A 30 -3.49 26.86 -23.28
N GLY A 31 -4.57 27.17 -23.98
CA GLY A 31 -4.69 26.89 -25.42
C GLY A 31 -4.57 25.37 -25.68
N ASN A 32 -3.59 25.00 -26.51
CA ASN A 32 -3.28 23.62 -26.86
C ASN A 32 -2.22 22.95 -25.95
N ILE A 33 -1.84 23.58 -24.84
CA ILE A 33 -0.91 23.04 -23.87
C ILE A 33 -1.72 22.56 -22.69
N MET A 34 -1.54 21.29 -22.32
CA MET A 34 -2.16 20.68 -21.14
C MET A 34 -1.08 20.05 -20.28
N GLY A 35 -1.21 20.20 -18.95
CA GLY A 35 -0.38 19.55 -17.96
C GLY A 35 -1.24 18.88 -16.90
N THR A 36 -0.84 17.68 -16.48
CA THR A 36 -1.48 16.96 -15.38
C THR A 36 -0.50 16.70 -14.25
N GLN A 37 -0.93 16.83 -13.01
CA GLN A 37 -0.16 16.48 -11.84
C GLN A 37 -0.03 14.96 -11.68
N PHE A 38 -1.09 14.23 -12.01
CA PHE A 38 -1.13 12.77 -12.01
C PHE A 38 -0.55 12.19 -13.30
N HIS A 39 -0.30 10.89 -13.31
CA HIS A 39 0.18 10.12 -14.46
C HIS A 39 -1.01 9.51 -15.22
N PRO A 40 -1.47 10.07 -16.34
CA PRO A 40 -2.58 9.49 -17.10
C PRO A 40 -2.29 8.06 -17.53
N GLU A 41 -1.05 7.75 -17.92
CA GLU A 41 -0.62 6.41 -18.33
C GLU A 41 -0.70 5.36 -17.20
N LYS A 42 -0.81 5.81 -15.93
CA LYS A 42 -0.97 4.96 -14.75
C LYS A 42 -2.35 5.06 -14.11
N SER A 43 -3.30 5.70 -14.79
CA SER A 43 -4.65 5.96 -14.28
C SER A 43 -5.70 5.08 -14.96
N GLY A 44 -5.33 3.87 -15.38
CA GLY A 44 -6.23 2.87 -15.95
C GLY A 44 -6.99 3.34 -17.19
N ALA A 45 -8.24 2.93 -17.32
CA ALA A 45 -9.08 3.26 -18.48
C ALA A 45 -9.36 4.76 -18.61
N ASP A 46 -9.54 5.47 -17.49
CA ASP A 46 -9.79 6.92 -17.49
C ASP A 46 -8.57 7.70 -17.92
N GLY A 47 -7.38 7.29 -17.49
CA GLY A 47 -6.14 7.88 -17.95
C GLY A 47 -5.91 7.70 -19.46
N HIS A 48 -6.18 6.51 -19.99
CA HIS A 48 -6.13 6.23 -21.42
C HIS A 48 -7.16 7.09 -22.19
N ARG A 49 -8.36 7.30 -21.64
CA ARG A 49 -9.38 8.17 -22.23
C ARG A 49 -8.91 9.63 -22.28
N ILE A 50 -8.24 10.12 -21.23
CA ILE A 50 -7.64 11.47 -21.23
C ILE A 50 -6.61 11.60 -22.36
N LEU A 51 -5.69 10.64 -22.49
CA LEU A 51 -4.67 10.63 -23.55
C LEU A 51 -5.30 10.53 -24.94
N ALA A 52 -6.29 9.69 -25.13
CA ALA A 52 -7.00 9.55 -26.40
C ALA A 52 -7.75 10.84 -26.79
N ASN A 53 -8.41 11.50 -25.85
CA ASN A 53 -9.08 12.77 -26.06
C ASN A 53 -8.08 13.88 -26.43
N PHE A 54 -6.93 13.94 -25.75
CA PHE A 54 -5.87 14.89 -26.07
C PHE A 54 -5.34 14.69 -27.49
N LEU A 55 -5.10 13.45 -27.92
CA LEU A 55 -4.61 13.13 -29.26
C LEU A 55 -5.65 13.34 -30.36
N ALA A 56 -6.94 13.22 -30.04
CA ALA A 56 -8.04 13.41 -30.98
C ALA A 56 -8.51 14.86 -31.11
N ALA A 57 -8.04 15.75 -30.24
CA ALA A 57 -8.48 17.15 -30.20
C ALA A 57 -7.77 17.98 -31.29
N ASP A 58 -8.46 18.34 -32.35
CA ASP A 58 -7.98 19.34 -33.36
C ASP A 58 -7.86 20.77 -32.77
N THR A 59 -8.70 21.07 -31.79
CA THR A 59 -8.64 22.23 -30.90
C THR A 59 -9.16 21.83 -29.55
N LEU A 60 -8.34 22.00 -28.52
CA LEU A 60 -8.84 21.79 -27.13
C LEU A 60 -9.87 22.90 -26.87
N ALA A 61 -11.12 22.47 -26.63
CA ALA A 61 -12.20 23.41 -26.34
C ALA A 61 -11.83 24.24 -25.08
N THR A 62 -11.98 25.53 -25.21
CA THR A 62 -11.80 26.45 -24.08
C THR A 62 -13.00 26.33 -23.17
N THR A 63 -12.84 25.71 -22.04
CA THR A 63 -13.77 25.43 -20.96
C THR A 63 -14.60 24.16 -21.12
N PRO A 64 -14.35 23.12 -20.29
CA PRO A 64 -15.33 22.08 -20.06
C PRO A 64 -16.51 22.68 -19.28
N ASP A 65 -17.72 22.29 -19.64
CA ASP A 65 -18.86 22.45 -18.76
C ASP A 65 -18.48 21.94 -17.37
N HIS A 66 -18.65 22.80 -16.39
CA HIS A 66 -18.34 22.52 -15.01
C HIS A 66 -18.97 21.19 -14.61
N CYS A 67 -18.18 20.17 -14.34
CA CYS A 67 -18.68 18.91 -13.79
C CYS A 67 -19.03 19.20 -12.34
N PRO A 68 -20.32 19.34 -11.99
CA PRO A 68 -20.70 19.66 -10.62
C PRO A 68 -20.61 18.39 -9.81
N GLY A 69 -19.60 18.27 -8.98
CA GLY A 69 -19.51 17.22 -7.98
C GLY A 69 -18.10 17.08 -7.44
N THR A 70 -17.92 17.28 -6.16
CA THR A 70 -16.79 16.76 -5.42
C THR A 70 -16.73 15.24 -5.66
N THR A 71 -15.77 14.78 -6.47
CA THR A 71 -15.50 13.36 -6.57
C THR A 71 -14.89 12.93 -5.23
N GLN A 72 -15.49 11.94 -4.58
CA GLN A 72 -14.88 11.32 -3.41
C GLN A 72 -13.63 10.56 -3.85
N LEU A 73 -12.67 10.41 -2.94
CA LEU A 73 -11.47 9.60 -3.17
C LEU A 73 -11.90 8.20 -3.64
N ALA A 74 -11.41 7.78 -4.81
CA ALA A 74 -11.77 6.47 -5.37
C ALA A 74 -11.23 5.36 -4.47
N ARG A 75 -12.11 4.43 -4.06
CA ARG A 75 -11.70 3.24 -3.33
C ARG A 75 -10.97 2.28 -4.25
N ARG A 76 -9.82 1.77 -3.82
CA ARG A 76 -8.94 0.94 -4.64
C ARG A 76 -8.98 -0.52 -4.23
N ILE A 77 -8.97 -1.42 -5.22
CA ILE A 77 -8.75 -2.85 -5.03
C ILE A 77 -7.30 -3.16 -5.41
N ILE A 78 -6.51 -3.57 -4.42
CA ILE A 78 -5.08 -3.80 -4.53
C ILE A 78 -4.80 -5.30 -4.57
N ALA A 79 -4.02 -5.75 -5.56
CA ALA A 79 -3.55 -7.13 -5.62
C ALA A 79 -2.13 -7.25 -5.06
N CYS A 80 -1.92 -8.15 -4.12
CA CYS A 80 -0.63 -8.40 -3.50
C CYS A 80 0.03 -9.67 -4.03
N LEU A 81 1.35 -9.61 -4.21
CA LEU A 81 2.22 -10.66 -4.69
C LEU A 81 3.37 -10.88 -3.71
N ASP A 82 3.31 -11.96 -2.92
CA ASP A 82 4.41 -12.38 -2.05
C ASP A 82 5.48 -13.04 -2.90
N VAL A 83 6.61 -12.37 -3.09
CA VAL A 83 7.69 -12.80 -3.98
C VAL A 83 8.84 -13.41 -3.19
N ARG A 84 9.28 -14.59 -3.61
CA ARG A 84 10.38 -15.33 -3.02
C ARG A 84 11.26 -16.00 -4.07
N ALA A 85 12.55 -16.18 -3.76
CA ALA A 85 13.40 -17.08 -4.54
C ALA A 85 13.02 -18.54 -4.28
N ASN A 86 12.86 -19.33 -5.35
CA ASN A 86 12.74 -20.78 -5.26
C ASN A 86 14.11 -21.45 -5.02
N ASP A 87 14.13 -22.78 -4.94
CA ASP A 87 15.38 -23.53 -4.70
C ASP A 87 16.38 -23.45 -5.87
N ARG A 88 15.99 -22.92 -7.04
CA ARG A 88 16.84 -22.65 -8.20
C ARG A 88 17.32 -21.19 -8.25
N GLY A 89 16.83 -20.35 -7.36
CA GLY A 89 17.11 -18.90 -7.35
C GLY A 89 16.16 -18.05 -8.19
N ASP A 90 15.16 -18.64 -8.88
CA ASP A 90 14.17 -17.89 -9.64
C ASP A 90 13.17 -17.22 -8.68
N LEU A 91 12.74 -16.00 -9.02
CA LEU A 91 11.67 -15.33 -8.29
C LEU A 91 10.31 -15.90 -8.69
N VAL A 92 9.58 -16.36 -7.68
CA VAL A 92 8.23 -16.91 -7.82
C VAL A 92 7.29 -16.26 -6.83
N VAL A 93 6.02 -16.21 -7.17
CA VAL A 93 4.97 -15.83 -6.21
C VAL A 93 4.64 -17.05 -5.36
N THR A 94 4.53 -16.83 -4.06
CA THR A 94 4.23 -17.86 -3.07
C THR A 94 3.11 -17.41 -2.14
N LYS A 95 2.81 -18.22 -1.13
CA LYS A 95 1.96 -17.84 -0.01
C LYS A 95 2.80 -17.05 1.00
N GLY A 96 2.17 -16.09 1.70
CA GLY A 96 2.86 -15.20 2.64
C GLY A 96 3.76 -15.90 3.66
N ASP A 97 4.71 -15.16 4.22
CA ASP A 97 5.80 -15.65 5.07
C ASP A 97 5.34 -16.36 6.37
N GLN A 98 4.08 -16.14 6.79
CA GLN A 98 3.46 -16.78 7.97
C GLN A 98 3.02 -18.22 7.72
N TYR A 99 3.00 -18.67 6.48
CA TYR A 99 2.56 -20.00 6.09
C TYR A 99 3.73 -20.91 5.75
N ASP A 100 3.50 -22.22 5.78
CA ASP A 100 4.44 -23.14 5.20
C ASP A 100 4.53 -22.89 3.71
N VAL A 101 5.66 -22.28 3.31
CA VAL A 101 5.93 -21.95 1.90
C VAL A 101 6.42 -23.15 1.09
N ARG A 102 6.56 -24.32 1.74
CA ARG A 102 6.99 -25.55 1.08
C ARG A 102 5.81 -26.47 0.85
N GLU A 103 5.73 -26.99 -0.36
CA GLU A 103 4.81 -28.03 -0.78
C GLU A 103 5.64 -29.14 -1.41
N GLU A 104 5.45 -30.39 -0.94
CA GLU A 104 6.26 -31.54 -1.35
C GLU A 104 7.79 -31.33 -1.23
N GLY A 105 8.22 -30.55 -0.24
CA GLY A 105 9.63 -30.25 0.01
C GLY A 105 10.23 -29.13 -0.82
N GLN A 106 9.49 -28.55 -1.77
CA GLN A 106 9.92 -27.42 -2.62
C GLN A 106 9.19 -26.12 -2.23
N VAL A 107 9.77 -24.97 -2.62
CA VAL A 107 9.08 -23.66 -2.45
C VAL A 107 7.84 -23.67 -3.35
N ARG A 108 6.68 -23.37 -2.75
CA ARG A 108 5.41 -23.27 -3.48
C ARG A 108 5.51 -22.21 -4.58
N ASN A 109 5.16 -22.60 -5.79
CA ASN A 109 5.24 -21.74 -6.97
C ASN A 109 3.81 -21.49 -7.51
N LEU A 110 3.30 -20.27 -7.34
CA LEU A 110 2.00 -19.84 -7.85
C LEU A 110 2.11 -19.13 -9.20
N GLY A 111 3.31 -18.91 -9.70
CA GLY A 111 3.62 -18.29 -11.00
C GLY A 111 4.74 -17.26 -10.93
N LEU A 112 5.11 -16.73 -12.10
CA LEU A 112 6.10 -15.66 -12.18
C LEU A 112 5.48 -14.32 -11.79
N PRO A 113 6.18 -13.47 -11.02
CA PRO A 113 5.65 -12.19 -10.54
C PRO A 113 5.17 -11.28 -11.67
N VAL A 114 5.92 -11.18 -12.77
CA VAL A 114 5.59 -10.34 -13.93
C VAL A 114 4.29 -10.79 -14.61
N ASP A 115 4.13 -12.10 -14.81
CA ASP A 115 2.95 -12.66 -15.48
C ASP A 115 1.68 -12.49 -14.63
N LEU A 116 1.81 -12.69 -13.31
CA LEU A 116 0.69 -12.51 -12.40
C LEU A 116 0.32 -11.03 -12.26
N ALA A 117 1.28 -10.12 -12.21
CA ALA A 117 1.02 -8.69 -12.19
C ALA A 117 0.26 -8.24 -13.46
N LEU A 118 0.70 -8.71 -14.64
CA LEU A 118 0.01 -8.44 -15.90
C LEU A 118 -1.42 -9.00 -15.91
N ARG A 119 -1.61 -10.19 -15.36
CA ARG A 119 -2.95 -10.79 -15.21
C ARG A 119 -3.84 -9.90 -14.33
N TYR A 120 -3.38 -9.49 -13.14
CA TYR A 120 -4.16 -8.67 -12.23
C TYR A 120 -4.47 -7.28 -12.79
N TYR A 121 -3.52 -6.69 -13.51
CA TYR A 121 -3.78 -5.46 -14.24
C TYR A 121 -4.93 -5.63 -15.25
N ARG A 122 -4.91 -6.72 -16.04
CA ARG A 122 -5.98 -7.03 -17.01
C ARG A 122 -7.32 -7.38 -16.35
N GLU A 123 -7.29 -7.94 -15.15
CA GLU A 123 -8.46 -8.21 -14.32
C GLU A 123 -9.01 -6.96 -13.62
N GLY A 124 -8.33 -5.80 -13.75
CA GLY A 124 -8.79 -4.50 -13.26
C GLY A 124 -8.29 -4.12 -11.87
N ALA A 125 -7.16 -4.65 -11.41
CA ALA A 125 -6.52 -4.14 -10.18
C ALA A 125 -6.19 -2.66 -10.30
N ASP A 126 -6.46 -1.88 -9.25
CA ASP A 126 -6.16 -0.44 -9.21
C ASP A 126 -4.73 -0.14 -8.79
N GLU A 127 -4.08 -1.08 -8.12
CA GLU A 127 -2.69 -1.04 -7.68
C GLU A 127 -2.16 -2.47 -7.51
N ILE A 128 -0.86 -2.67 -7.70
CA ILE A 128 -0.19 -3.94 -7.48
C ILE A 128 0.93 -3.75 -6.46
N THR A 129 0.91 -4.60 -5.43
CA THR A 129 1.93 -4.61 -4.37
C THR A 129 2.78 -5.87 -4.49
N PHE A 130 4.10 -5.69 -4.58
CA PHE A 130 5.07 -6.76 -4.46
C PHE A 130 5.67 -6.74 -3.05
N LEU A 131 5.58 -7.86 -2.34
CA LEU A 131 6.25 -8.04 -1.05
C LEU A 131 7.42 -9.02 -1.23
N ASN A 132 8.63 -8.50 -1.18
CA ASN A 132 9.84 -9.31 -1.20
C ASN A 132 10.08 -9.92 0.18
N ILE A 133 9.64 -11.17 0.36
CA ILE A 133 9.69 -11.86 1.66
C ILE A 133 11.01 -12.59 1.93
N THR A 134 11.93 -12.68 0.97
CA THR A 134 13.23 -13.35 1.15
C THR A 134 14.36 -12.44 1.56
N GLY A 135 14.22 -11.12 1.41
CA GLY A 135 15.25 -10.16 1.78
C GLY A 135 16.62 -10.53 1.19
N PHE A 136 16.85 -10.23 -0.07
CA PHE A 136 18.15 -10.39 -0.75
C PHE A 136 19.18 -9.41 -0.17
N ARG A 137 19.70 -9.71 1.03
CA ARG A 137 20.57 -8.82 1.81
C ARG A 137 22.02 -8.83 1.35
N ASP A 138 22.41 -9.83 0.58
CA ASP A 138 23.82 -10.10 0.26
C ASP A 138 24.21 -9.63 -1.14
N PHE A 139 23.28 -9.09 -1.92
CA PHE A 139 23.53 -8.62 -3.27
C PHE A 139 23.93 -7.14 -3.28
N PRO A 140 24.84 -6.71 -4.19
CA PRO A 140 24.96 -5.31 -4.55
C PRO A 140 23.59 -4.73 -4.93
N LEU A 141 23.37 -3.46 -4.63
CA LEU A 141 22.07 -2.82 -4.81
C LEU A 141 21.55 -2.93 -6.25
N GLU A 142 22.45 -2.73 -7.21
CA GLU A 142 22.19 -2.81 -8.65
C GLU A 142 21.82 -4.21 -9.16
N ASP A 143 22.19 -5.25 -8.41
CA ASP A 143 21.99 -6.66 -8.78
C ASP A 143 20.78 -7.29 -8.07
N MET A 144 19.95 -6.49 -7.38
CA MET A 144 18.77 -7.01 -6.69
C MET A 144 17.76 -7.58 -7.71
N PRO A 145 17.36 -8.87 -7.59
CA PRO A 145 16.46 -9.50 -8.57
C PRO A 145 15.10 -8.82 -8.72
N MET A 146 14.61 -8.16 -7.67
CA MET A 146 13.34 -7.42 -7.72
C MET A 146 13.38 -6.19 -8.63
N LEU A 147 14.57 -5.63 -8.90
CA LEU A 147 14.71 -4.50 -9.82
C LEU A 147 14.30 -4.90 -11.24
N GLU A 148 14.69 -6.11 -11.67
CA GLU A 148 14.32 -6.63 -12.99
C GLU A 148 12.83 -6.96 -13.07
N VAL A 149 12.24 -7.52 -12.02
CA VAL A 149 10.78 -7.74 -11.95
C VAL A 149 10.03 -6.41 -12.13
N LEU A 150 10.44 -5.35 -11.43
CA LEU A 150 9.83 -4.03 -11.56
C LEU A 150 10.00 -3.44 -12.97
N LYS A 151 11.22 -3.51 -13.54
CA LYS A 151 11.49 -3.02 -14.90
C LYS A 151 10.66 -3.73 -15.96
N GLN A 152 10.47 -5.03 -15.84
CA GLN A 152 9.65 -5.80 -16.78
C GLN A 152 8.17 -5.53 -16.57
N THR A 153 7.71 -5.44 -15.33
CA THR A 153 6.31 -5.18 -15.00
C THR A 153 5.89 -3.80 -15.47
N SER A 154 6.68 -2.75 -15.18
CA SER A 154 6.34 -1.36 -15.51
C SER A 154 6.22 -1.07 -17.01
N ARG A 155 6.69 -1.96 -17.87
CA ARG A 155 6.53 -1.85 -19.33
C ARG A 155 5.12 -2.18 -19.82
N ASN A 156 4.37 -2.99 -19.07
CA ASN A 156 3.09 -3.55 -19.52
C ASN A 156 1.96 -3.39 -18.49
N VAL A 157 2.25 -2.90 -17.30
CA VAL A 157 1.32 -2.71 -16.20
C VAL A 157 1.28 -1.23 -15.88
N PHE A 158 0.14 -0.59 -16.11
CA PHE A 158 -0.03 0.86 -16.04
C PHE A 158 -0.94 1.27 -14.87
N VAL A 159 -0.74 0.63 -13.73
CA VAL A 159 -1.28 1.02 -12.43
C VAL A 159 -0.12 1.21 -11.45
N PRO A 160 -0.30 1.93 -10.33
CA PRO A 160 0.76 2.11 -9.34
C PRO A 160 1.35 0.78 -8.89
N LEU A 161 2.68 0.72 -8.78
CA LEU A 161 3.44 -0.42 -8.28
C LEU A 161 4.04 -0.07 -6.92
N THR A 162 3.63 -0.79 -5.89
CA THR A 162 4.22 -0.70 -4.55
C THR A 162 5.18 -1.86 -4.34
N ILE A 163 6.38 -1.59 -3.81
CA ILE A 163 7.37 -2.59 -3.45
C ILE A 163 7.66 -2.56 -1.95
N GLY A 164 7.50 -3.70 -1.28
CA GLY A 164 7.83 -3.90 0.13
C GLY A 164 8.92 -4.92 0.33
N GLY A 165 9.58 -4.84 1.49
CA GLY A 165 10.67 -5.72 1.89
C GLY A 165 12.06 -5.18 1.56
N GLY A 166 12.92 -5.13 2.58
CA GLY A 166 14.31 -4.74 2.44
C GLY A 166 14.59 -3.24 2.37
N ILE A 167 13.62 -2.37 2.60
CA ILE A 167 13.79 -0.91 2.57
C ILE A 167 14.44 -0.42 3.87
N ARG A 168 15.76 -0.56 3.95
CA ARG A 168 16.55 -0.20 5.14
C ARG A 168 18.02 0.03 4.79
N ASN A 169 18.78 0.53 5.75
CA ASN A 169 20.24 0.53 5.64
C ASN A 169 20.76 -0.91 5.66
N TYR A 170 21.64 -1.26 4.75
CA TYR A 170 22.30 -2.57 4.76
C TYR A 170 23.70 -2.51 4.16
N THR A 171 24.51 -3.51 4.47
CA THR A 171 25.84 -3.70 3.88
C THR A 171 25.85 -4.99 3.07
N ASP A 172 26.30 -4.91 1.83
CA ASP A 172 26.38 -6.07 0.94
C ASP A 172 27.57 -6.99 1.28
N LYS A 173 27.65 -8.13 0.59
CA LYS A 173 28.76 -9.10 0.74
C LYS A 173 30.14 -8.55 0.41
N ASN A 174 30.21 -7.44 -0.31
CA ASN A 174 31.46 -6.76 -0.68
C ASN A 174 31.86 -5.68 0.34
N GLY A 175 31.08 -5.49 1.40
CA GLY A 175 31.31 -4.50 2.46
C GLY A 175 30.84 -3.09 2.10
N ARG A 176 30.09 -2.89 0.99
CA ARG A 176 29.52 -1.60 0.62
C ARG A 176 28.20 -1.37 1.34
N THR A 177 28.08 -0.23 2.00
CA THR A 177 26.88 0.17 2.74
C THR A 177 25.97 1.03 1.88
N TYR A 178 24.67 0.74 1.91
CA TYR A 178 23.62 1.48 1.23
C TYR A 178 22.60 2.00 2.25
N SER A 179 22.17 3.23 2.07
CA SER A 179 21.10 3.80 2.89
C SER A 179 19.71 3.32 2.39
N ALA A 180 18.71 3.37 3.28
CA ALA A 180 17.32 3.12 2.90
C ALA A 180 16.85 4.00 1.73
N LEU A 181 17.30 5.27 1.72
CA LEU A 181 17.02 6.20 0.62
C LEU A 181 17.63 5.71 -0.71
N ALA A 182 18.87 5.19 -0.69
CA ALA A 182 19.50 4.65 -1.90
C ALA A 182 18.76 3.42 -2.41
N VAL A 183 18.31 2.53 -1.52
CA VAL A 183 17.47 1.37 -1.86
C VAL A 183 16.16 1.81 -2.51
N ALA A 184 15.45 2.74 -1.88
CA ALA A 184 14.20 3.27 -2.42
C ALA A 184 14.41 3.93 -3.79
N ALA A 185 15.49 4.68 -3.96
CA ALA A 185 15.84 5.32 -5.23
C ALA A 185 16.02 4.30 -6.37
N GLU A 186 16.64 3.14 -6.11
CA GLU A 186 16.76 2.09 -7.12
C GLU A 186 15.41 1.45 -7.48
N TYR A 187 14.55 1.22 -6.49
CA TYR A 187 13.21 0.73 -6.75
C TYR A 187 12.38 1.73 -7.58
N PHE A 188 12.41 3.04 -7.25
CA PHE A 188 11.73 4.06 -8.05
C PHE A 188 12.27 4.15 -9.48
N ARG A 189 13.59 4.15 -9.67
CA ARG A 189 14.21 4.11 -11.02
C ARG A 189 13.83 2.85 -11.81
N SER A 190 13.51 1.77 -11.13
CA SER A 190 13.12 0.51 -11.75
C SER A 190 11.61 0.41 -12.02
N GLY A 191 10.81 1.41 -11.67
CA GLY A 191 9.40 1.49 -12.01
C GLY A 191 8.43 1.37 -10.85
N ALA A 192 8.89 1.33 -9.60
CA ALA A 192 8.02 1.44 -8.44
C ALA A 192 7.49 2.88 -8.28
N ASP A 193 6.27 3.01 -7.79
CA ASP A 193 5.64 4.29 -7.43
C ASP A 193 5.67 4.54 -5.94
N LYS A 194 5.66 3.47 -5.14
CA LYS A 194 5.70 3.51 -3.69
C LYS A 194 6.64 2.45 -3.12
N VAL A 195 7.18 2.73 -1.95
CA VAL A 195 7.94 1.74 -1.15
C VAL A 195 7.23 1.49 0.17
N SER A 196 7.20 0.22 0.59
CA SER A 196 6.56 -0.18 1.84
C SER A 196 7.59 -0.60 2.88
N ILE A 197 7.55 0.05 4.05
CA ILE A 197 8.47 -0.16 5.17
C ILE A 197 7.72 -0.86 6.30
N GLY A 198 8.19 -2.05 6.72
CA GLY A 198 7.57 -2.85 7.78
C GLY A 198 8.36 -2.77 9.09
N SER A 199 9.15 -3.80 9.41
CA SER A 199 9.86 -3.93 10.70
C SER A 199 10.70 -2.71 11.08
N ASP A 200 11.35 -2.06 10.11
CA ASP A 200 12.16 -0.88 10.36
C ASP A 200 11.31 0.33 10.76
N ALA A 201 10.08 0.45 10.26
CA ALA A 201 9.16 1.50 10.68
C ALA A 201 8.77 1.37 12.17
N VAL A 202 8.60 0.14 12.67
CA VAL A 202 8.33 -0.10 14.10
C VAL A 202 9.48 0.39 14.96
N LEU A 203 10.73 0.07 14.59
CA LEU A 203 11.92 0.51 15.34
C LEU A 203 12.10 2.04 15.29
N ILE A 204 11.84 2.65 14.13
CA ILE A 204 11.89 4.11 13.96
C ILE A 204 10.83 4.79 14.84
N ALA A 205 9.61 4.25 14.86
CA ALA A 205 8.51 4.79 15.67
C ALA A 205 8.77 4.64 17.17
N GLU A 206 9.33 3.50 17.62
CA GLU A 206 9.74 3.31 19.02
C GLU A 206 10.76 4.36 19.45
N GLU A 207 11.76 4.64 18.61
CA GLU A 207 12.78 5.67 18.91
C GLU A 207 12.17 7.07 18.91
N TYR A 208 11.31 7.40 17.95
CA TYR A 208 10.58 8.67 17.92
C TYR A 208 9.71 8.86 19.18
N LEU A 209 8.92 7.87 19.55
CA LEU A 209 8.05 7.92 20.72
C LEU A 209 8.86 8.03 22.04
N ARG A 210 10.02 7.38 22.10
CA ARG A 210 10.92 7.43 23.27
C ARG A 210 11.59 8.79 23.42
N THR A 211 11.98 9.44 22.32
CA THR A 211 12.78 10.67 22.34
C THR A 211 11.96 11.94 22.14
N GLY A 212 10.79 11.83 21.52
CA GLY A 212 9.96 12.96 21.08
C GLY A 212 10.62 13.80 19.97
N ARG A 213 11.63 13.26 19.26
CA ARG A 213 12.43 14.02 18.30
C ARG A 213 12.40 13.38 16.91
N MET A 214 12.14 14.18 15.91
CA MET A 214 12.42 13.88 14.52
C MET A 214 13.92 14.08 14.25
N THR A 215 14.58 13.07 13.71
CA THR A 215 16.03 13.13 13.44
C THR A 215 16.33 13.73 12.06
N GLY A 216 15.38 13.65 11.14
CA GLY A 216 15.56 13.97 9.73
C GLY A 216 16.37 12.91 8.94
N GLU A 217 16.75 11.80 9.60
CA GLU A 217 17.67 10.78 9.06
C GLU A 217 17.03 9.40 8.92
N SER A 218 15.86 9.15 9.54
CA SER A 218 15.17 7.87 9.40
C SER A 218 14.77 7.57 7.96
N ALA A 219 14.54 6.30 7.65
CA ALA A 219 14.09 5.88 6.33
C ALA A 219 12.79 6.60 5.93
N ILE A 220 11.82 6.72 6.84
CA ILE A 220 10.55 7.41 6.61
C ILE A 220 10.81 8.87 6.25
N GLU A 221 11.53 9.60 7.10
CA GLU A 221 11.80 11.04 6.92
C GLU A 221 12.61 11.34 5.66
N THR A 222 13.65 10.56 5.38
CA THR A 222 14.53 10.81 4.24
C THR A 222 13.85 10.50 2.91
N ILE A 223 13.11 9.41 2.82
CA ILE A 223 12.38 9.02 1.59
C ILE A 223 11.23 10.00 1.36
N SER A 224 10.45 10.31 2.40
CA SER A 224 9.34 11.27 2.30
C SER A 224 9.81 12.66 1.86
N ARG A 225 10.92 13.15 2.40
CA ARG A 225 11.49 14.45 2.02
C ARG A 225 11.92 14.51 0.55
N VAL A 226 12.44 13.42 -0.01
CA VAL A 226 12.96 13.40 -1.39
C VAL A 226 11.88 13.08 -2.40
N TYR A 227 10.98 12.15 -2.08
CA TYR A 227 9.99 11.61 -3.03
C TYR A 227 8.53 11.97 -2.69
N GLY A 228 8.30 12.67 -1.58
CA GLY A 228 6.97 12.98 -1.07
C GLY A 228 6.41 11.88 -0.15
N SER A 229 5.52 12.28 0.77
CA SER A 229 4.92 11.35 1.73
C SER A 229 4.15 10.21 1.03
N GLN A 230 3.44 10.50 -0.05
CA GLN A 230 2.68 9.52 -0.83
C GLN A 230 3.53 8.38 -1.44
N ALA A 231 4.86 8.52 -1.44
CA ALA A 231 5.78 7.45 -1.84
C ALA A 231 6.06 6.44 -0.72
N VAL A 232 5.65 6.75 0.52
CA VAL A 232 6.01 5.97 1.72
C VAL A 232 4.77 5.31 2.30
N VAL A 233 4.71 4.00 2.17
CA VAL A 233 3.70 3.13 2.78
C VAL A 233 4.30 2.47 4.02
N ILE A 234 3.56 2.41 5.11
CA ILE A 234 3.97 1.69 6.32
C ILE A 234 3.18 0.40 6.42
N SER A 235 3.88 -0.74 6.37
CA SER A 235 3.29 -2.05 6.65
C SER A 235 3.24 -2.28 8.15
N VAL A 236 2.03 -2.41 8.67
CA VAL A 236 1.75 -2.67 10.09
C VAL A 236 1.17 -4.06 10.21
N ASP A 237 1.87 -4.94 10.92
CA ASP A 237 1.50 -6.34 11.11
C ASP A 237 1.14 -6.58 12.59
N PRO A 238 -0.05 -6.18 13.05
CA PRO A 238 -0.45 -6.34 14.44
C PRO A 238 -1.17 -7.66 14.67
N ARG A 239 -1.10 -8.10 15.94
CA ARG A 239 -1.89 -9.21 16.45
C ARG A 239 -2.67 -8.80 17.68
N ARG A 240 -3.78 -9.46 17.95
CA ARG A 240 -4.56 -9.23 19.16
C ARG A 240 -3.85 -9.80 20.38
N VAL A 241 -3.73 -8.99 21.42
CA VAL A 241 -3.32 -9.41 22.75
C VAL A 241 -4.49 -9.14 23.69
N TYR A 242 -5.10 -10.20 24.18
CA TYR A 242 -6.26 -10.12 25.04
C TYR A 242 -5.89 -9.77 26.46
N VAL A 243 -6.73 -8.98 27.12
CA VAL A 243 -6.60 -8.58 28.52
C VAL A 243 -7.95 -8.69 29.21
N THR A 244 -7.95 -8.96 30.52
CA THR A 244 -9.18 -9.12 31.31
C THR A 244 -9.90 -7.78 31.49
N ALA A 245 -9.12 -6.71 31.67
CA ALA A 245 -9.65 -5.35 31.82
C ALA A 245 -8.73 -4.31 31.15
N PRO A 246 -9.26 -3.15 30.73
CA PRO A 246 -8.46 -2.11 30.08
C PRO A 246 -7.24 -1.64 30.87
N GLN A 247 -7.31 -1.65 32.20
CA GLN A 247 -6.22 -1.22 33.08
C GLN A 247 -5.08 -2.23 33.22
N ASP A 248 -5.23 -3.44 32.70
CA ASP A 248 -4.20 -4.49 32.78
C ASP A 248 -3.01 -4.20 31.84
N THR A 249 -3.13 -3.20 30.99
CA THR A 249 -2.08 -2.73 30.09
C THR A 249 -2.07 -1.21 30.00
N PRO A 250 -0.91 -0.57 29.80
CA PRO A 250 -0.85 0.85 29.51
C PRO A 250 -1.18 1.18 28.04
N ARG A 251 -1.51 0.17 27.22
CA ARG A 251 -1.78 0.32 25.79
C ARG A 251 -3.24 0.69 25.55
N GLN A 252 -3.51 1.30 24.38
CA GLN A 252 -4.88 1.57 23.97
C GLN A 252 -5.60 0.24 23.73
N THR A 253 -6.59 -0.05 24.54
CA THR A 253 -7.44 -1.23 24.42
C THR A 253 -8.74 -0.90 23.74
N ILE A 254 -9.33 -1.91 23.11
CA ILE A 254 -10.70 -1.89 22.60
C ILE A 254 -11.54 -2.96 23.29
N GLU A 255 -12.83 -2.73 23.41
CA GLU A 255 -13.80 -3.81 23.68
C GLU A 255 -14.07 -4.52 22.34
N THR A 256 -13.76 -5.82 22.29
CA THR A 256 -13.85 -6.58 21.04
C THR A 256 -15.08 -7.45 20.98
N ALA A 257 -15.71 -7.52 19.79
CA ALA A 257 -16.78 -8.48 19.48
C ALA A 257 -16.27 -9.94 19.33
N TYR A 258 -14.92 -10.12 19.29
CA TYR A 258 -14.27 -11.43 19.14
C TYR A 258 -13.58 -11.81 20.45
N PRO A 259 -14.27 -12.49 21.39
CA PRO A 259 -13.71 -12.82 22.71
C PRO A 259 -12.43 -13.64 22.60
N GLY A 260 -11.52 -13.41 23.55
CA GLY A 260 -10.30 -14.17 23.67
C GLY A 260 -10.54 -15.62 24.11
N PRO A 261 -9.48 -16.45 24.12
CA PRO A 261 -9.57 -17.88 24.43
C PRO A 261 -10.20 -18.22 25.80
N ASN A 262 -10.09 -17.30 26.77
CA ASN A 262 -10.66 -17.45 28.11
C ASN A 262 -11.90 -16.56 28.32
N GLY A 263 -12.47 -16.00 27.24
CA GLY A 263 -13.64 -15.12 27.29
C GLY A 263 -13.33 -13.66 27.57
N GLU A 264 -12.08 -13.24 27.40
CA GLU A 264 -11.69 -11.84 27.53
C GLU A 264 -12.43 -10.98 26.50
N ARG A 265 -12.91 -9.84 26.95
CA ARG A 265 -13.67 -8.89 26.12
C ARG A 265 -12.87 -7.68 25.66
N TYR A 266 -11.63 -7.58 26.10
CA TYR A 266 -10.74 -6.47 25.75
C TYR A 266 -9.47 -7.01 25.09
N CYS A 267 -8.98 -6.26 24.11
CA CYS A 267 -7.66 -6.53 23.50
C CYS A 267 -6.98 -5.23 23.12
N TRP A 268 -5.69 -5.32 22.86
CA TRP A 268 -4.93 -4.29 22.17
C TRP A 268 -4.19 -4.92 20.98
N TYR A 269 -3.86 -4.13 19.99
CA TYR A 269 -3.23 -4.60 18.76
C TYR A 269 -1.73 -4.42 18.86
N GLN A 270 -1.02 -5.48 19.27
CA GLN A 270 0.43 -5.50 19.42
C GLN A 270 1.12 -5.50 18.05
N CYS A 271 1.94 -4.50 17.77
CA CYS A 271 2.81 -4.49 16.60
C CYS A 271 3.84 -5.61 16.65
N THR A 272 4.17 -6.15 15.50
CA THR A 272 5.19 -7.19 15.36
C THR A 272 6.27 -6.78 14.35
N ILE A 273 7.41 -7.43 14.43
CA ILE A 273 8.51 -7.35 13.47
C ILE A 273 8.90 -8.74 12.98
N LYS A 274 9.77 -8.81 11.97
CA LYS A 274 10.30 -10.08 11.41
C LYS A 274 9.18 -10.99 10.87
N GLY A 275 8.18 -10.42 10.19
CA GLY A 275 7.07 -11.20 9.62
C GLY A 275 6.18 -11.82 10.71
N GLY A 276 5.79 -11.09 11.73
CA GLY A 276 4.89 -11.55 12.78
C GLY A 276 5.53 -12.34 13.91
N ARG A 277 6.84 -12.65 13.82
CA ARG A 277 7.52 -13.58 14.76
C ARG A 277 7.91 -12.94 16.08
N GLU A 278 8.07 -11.64 16.14
CA GLU A 278 8.50 -10.91 17.34
C GLU A 278 7.52 -9.79 17.66
N GLY A 279 6.81 -9.90 18.79
CA GLY A 279 5.94 -8.84 19.31
C GLY A 279 6.73 -7.70 19.93
N ARG A 280 6.22 -6.47 19.77
CA ARG A 280 6.82 -5.26 20.35
C ARG A 280 5.88 -4.65 21.38
N GLU A 281 6.45 -3.84 22.28
CA GLU A 281 5.69 -3.08 23.28
C GLU A 281 5.13 -1.77 22.66
N LEU A 282 4.54 -1.88 21.48
CA LEU A 282 3.96 -0.79 20.70
C LEU A 282 2.64 -1.26 20.08
N ASP A 283 1.60 -0.47 20.23
CA ASP A 283 0.30 -0.75 19.60
C ASP A 283 0.20 -0.13 18.21
N ALA A 284 -0.70 -0.70 17.39
CA ALA A 284 -0.87 -0.31 15.99
C ALA A 284 -1.28 1.15 15.81
N VAL A 285 -2.10 1.68 16.71
CA VAL A 285 -2.55 3.09 16.65
C VAL A 285 -1.41 4.04 16.93
N SER A 286 -0.61 3.76 17.97
CA SER A 286 0.57 4.57 18.31
C SER A 286 1.62 4.52 17.20
N LEU A 287 1.82 3.34 16.58
CA LEU A 287 2.72 3.18 15.43
C LEU A 287 2.26 4.04 14.25
N ALA A 288 0.98 3.94 13.88
CA ALA A 288 0.43 4.68 12.73
C ALA A 288 0.57 6.20 12.90
N ARG A 289 0.23 6.73 14.09
CA ARG A 289 0.41 8.17 14.41
C ARG A 289 1.88 8.60 14.34
N ALA A 290 2.77 7.81 14.89
CA ALA A 290 4.20 8.12 14.87
C ALA A 290 4.74 8.16 13.44
N CYS A 291 4.36 7.18 12.61
CA CYS A 291 4.79 7.11 11.22
C CYS A 291 4.20 8.25 10.38
N GLU A 292 2.93 8.61 10.57
CA GLU A 292 2.32 9.78 9.92
C GLU A 292 3.09 11.06 10.29
N ALA A 293 3.38 11.28 11.57
CA ALA A 293 4.16 12.42 12.02
C ALA A 293 5.57 12.47 11.39
N LEU A 294 6.17 11.31 11.14
CA LEU A 294 7.50 11.19 10.49
C LEU A 294 7.45 11.34 8.96
N GLY A 295 6.25 11.47 8.37
CA GLY A 295 6.08 11.72 6.94
C GLY A 295 5.62 10.52 6.10
N ALA A 296 5.08 9.48 6.71
CA ALA A 296 4.39 8.42 5.97
C ALA A 296 3.14 8.97 5.27
N GLY A 297 2.81 8.44 4.10
CA GLY A 297 1.66 8.86 3.31
C GLY A 297 0.55 7.83 3.21
N GLU A 298 0.77 6.60 3.67
CA GLU A 298 -0.24 5.54 3.63
C GLU A 298 0.09 4.43 4.64
N ILE A 299 -0.93 3.82 5.22
CA ILE A 299 -0.79 2.67 6.15
C ILE A 299 -1.34 1.41 5.46
N LEU A 300 -0.51 0.39 5.30
CA LEU A 300 -0.92 -0.97 4.92
C LEU A 300 -1.09 -1.79 6.20
N LEU A 301 -2.34 -2.14 6.52
CA LEU A 301 -2.70 -2.72 7.81
C LEU A 301 -3.04 -4.21 7.67
N ASN A 302 -2.11 -5.08 8.05
CA ASN A 302 -2.21 -6.53 7.93
C ASN A 302 -2.58 -7.16 9.28
N CYS A 303 -3.83 -7.48 9.51
CA CYS A 303 -4.22 -8.17 10.75
C CYS A 303 -3.78 -9.64 10.72
N ILE A 304 -2.79 -10.00 11.56
CA ILE A 304 -2.26 -11.37 11.62
C ILE A 304 -3.35 -12.40 11.96
N ASP A 305 -4.25 -12.06 12.91
CA ASP A 305 -5.32 -12.97 13.34
C ASP A 305 -6.37 -13.24 12.27
N ARG A 306 -6.44 -12.39 11.24
CA ARG A 306 -7.36 -12.54 10.11
C ARG A 306 -6.68 -13.11 8.87
N ASP A 307 -5.35 -13.10 8.83
CA ASP A 307 -4.64 -13.51 7.63
C ASP A 307 -4.92 -14.98 7.28
N GLY A 308 -5.31 -15.22 6.02
CA GLY A 308 -5.70 -16.53 5.50
C GLY A 308 -6.97 -17.14 6.07
N SER A 309 -7.70 -16.45 6.96
CA SER A 309 -8.94 -16.96 7.56
C SER A 309 -10.12 -16.98 6.59
N ASN A 310 -10.11 -16.15 5.54
CA ASN A 310 -11.23 -15.90 4.62
C ASN A 310 -12.52 -15.47 5.35
N ALA A 311 -12.42 -14.92 6.58
CA ALA A 311 -13.55 -14.58 7.44
C ALA A 311 -13.87 -13.07 7.48
N GLY A 312 -13.34 -12.30 6.53
CA GLY A 312 -13.49 -10.86 6.45
C GLY A 312 -12.35 -10.10 7.13
N PHE A 313 -12.26 -8.80 6.79
CA PHE A 313 -11.28 -7.89 7.35
C PHE A 313 -11.52 -7.62 8.85
N ASP A 314 -10.49 -7.16 9.55
CA ASP A 314 -10.63 -6.74 10.96
C ASP A 314 -11.14 -5.30 11.04
N ILE A 315 -12.46 -5.16 11.06
CA ILE A 315 -13.15 -3.86 11.07
C ILE A 315 -12.77 -3.03 12.32
N GLU A 316 -12.59 -3.70 13.47
CA GLU A 316 -12.24 -3.04 14.73
C GLU A 316 -10.84 -2.40 14.66
N LEU A 317 -9.86 -3.15 14.15
CA LEU A 317 -8.51 -2.67 13.95
C LEU A 317 -8.47 -1.51 12.95
N ILE A 318 -9.15 -1.68 11.81
CA ILE A 318 -9.16 -0.67 10.75
C ILE A 318 -9.74 0.63 11.25
N ASN A 319 -10.88 0.59 11.94
CA ASN A 319 -11.51 1.77 12.54
C ASN A 319 -10.63 2.42 13.61
N ALA A 320 -9.98 1.63 14.47
CA ALA A 320 -9.07 2.15 15.49
C ALA A 320 -7.89 2.92 14.88
N VAL A 321 -7.28 2.40 13.81
CA VAL A 321 -6.18 3.06 13.12
C VAL A 321 -6.69 4.25 12.31
N LYS A 322 -7.74 4.08 11.49
CA LYS A 322 -8.25 5.14 10.62
C LYS A 322 -8.74 6.37 11.38
N THR A 323 -9.35 6.18 12.53
CA THR A 323 -9.75 7.30 13.41
C THR A 323 -8.53 8.07 13.96
N ALA A 324 -7.38 7.44 13.99
CA ALA A 324 -6.17 7.98 14.61
C ALA A 324 -5.26 8.74 13.65
N VAL A 325 -5.41 8.54 12.34
CA VAL A 325 -4.57 9.13 11.28
C VAL A 325 -5.42 9.80 10.22
N SER A 326 -4.86 10.80 9.53
CA SER A 326 -5.48 11.49 8.40
C SER A 326 -5.11 10.86 7.05
N ILE A 327 -3.99 10.14 6.99
CA ILE A 327 -3.53 9.49 5.78
C ILE A 327 -4.36 8.25 5.42
N PRO A 328 -4.39 7.84 4.14
CA PRO A 328 -5.09 6.65 3.69
C PRO A 328 -4.68 5.37 4.42
N VAL A 329 -5.66 4.48 4.62
CA VAL A 329 -5.46 3.15 5.19
C VAL A 329 -5.88 2.08 4.18
N ILE A 330 -4.97 1.16 3.91
CA ILE A 330 -5.21 -0.05 3.12
C ILE A 330 -5.60 -1.16 4.07
N ALA A 331 -6.84 -1.61 4.00
CA ALA A 331 -7.30 -2.80 4.73
C ALA A 331 -6.71 -4.06 4.11
N SER A 332 -6.08 -4.91 4.90
CA SER A 332 -5.48 -6.15 4.44
C SER A 332 -5.75 -7.30 5.39
N SER A 333 -5.62 -8.51 4.90
CA SER A 333 -5.87 -9.78 5.58
C SER A 333 -7.35 -10.11 5.82
N GLY A 334 -7.73 -11.35 5.50
CA GLY A 334 -9.04 -11.92 5.80
C GLY A 334 -10.06 -11.92 4.67
N ALA A 335 -9.82 -11.28 3.54
CA ALA A 335 -10.72 -11.33 2.39
C ALA A 335 -10.97 -12.76 1.90
N GLY A 336 -12.24 -13.14 1.71
CA GLY A 336 -12.64 -14.47 1.24
C GLY A 336 -13.73 -14.44 0.17
N CYS A 337 -14.45 -13.33 0.02
CA CYS A 337 -15.47 -13.12 -1.01
C CYS A 337 -15.69 -11.63 -1.25
N GLU A 338 -16.49 -11.28 -2.27
CA GLU A 338 -16.79 -9.91 -2.68
C GLU A 338 -17.48 -9.11 -1.56
N ALA A 339 -18.35 -9.78 -0.79
CA ALA A 339 -19.07 -9.16 0.33
C ALA A 339 -18.13 -8.60 1.40
N HIS A 340 -16.97 -9.20 1.61
CA HIS A 340 -15.99 -8.69 2.58
C HIS A 340 -15.42 -7.32 2.17
N PHE A 341 -15.27 -7.07 0.86
CA PHE A 341 -14.88 -5.73 0.36
C PHE A 341 -15.99 -4.70 0.56
N HIS A 342 -17.25 -5.12 0.35
CA HIS A 342 -18.40 -4.27 0.70
C HIS A 342 -18.39 -3.91 2.19
N ASP A 343 -18.24 -4.89 3.05
CA ASP A 343 -18.28 -4.71 4.49
C ASP A 343 -17.19 -3.74 4.97
N VAL A 344 -15.96 -3.90 4.52
CA VAL A 344 -14.87 -3.00 4.91
C VAL A 344 -15.11 -1.57 4.44
N PHE A 345 -15.63 -1.37 3.23
CA PHE A 345 -15.88 -0.04 2.69
C PHE A 345 -17.14 0.64 3.23
N THR A 346 -18.07 -0.10 3.83
CA THR A 346 -19.28 0.46 4.44
C THR A 346 -19.17 0.62 5.94
N GLN A 347 -18.36 -0.21 6.61
CA GLN A 347 -18.20 -0.19 8.05
C GLN A 347 -16.96 0.56 8.51
N THR A 348 -16.10 1.00 7.57
CA THR A 348 -14.89 1.77 7.84
C THR A 348 -14.71 2.89 6.82
N GLU A 349 -13.81 3.81 7.16
CA GLU A 349 -13.35 4.88 6.25
C GLU A 349 -12.08 4.47 5.47
N ALA A 350 -11.79 3.17 5.34
CA ALA A 350 -10.64 2.71 4.57
C ALA A 350 -10.77 3.08 3.08
N GLU A 351 -9.71 3.59 2.49
CA GLU A 351 -9.68 4.02 1.09
C GLU A 351 -9.29 2.92 0.13
N SER A 352 -8.76 1.81 0.66
CA SER A 352 -8.32 0.69 -0.17
C SER A 352 -8.47 -0.63 0.56
N ALA A 353 -8.62 -1.70 -0.21
CA ALA A 353 -8.60 -3.07 0.29
C ALA A 353 -7.64 -3.92 -0.54
N LEU A 354 -6.78 -4.67 0.14
CA LEU A 354 -5.77 -5.51 -0.46
C LEU A 354 -6.08 -6.99 -0.22
N ALA A 355 -5.92 -7.80 -1.25
CA ALA A 355 -5.99 -9.25 -1.14
C ALA A 355 -4.92 -9.94 -1.99
N ALA A 356 -4.57 -11.16 -1.62
CA ALA A 356 -3.59 -12.00 -2.29
C ALA A 356 -4.18 -13.38 -2.64
N GLY A 357 -4.42 -14.21 -1.63
CA GLY A 357 -4.74 -15.62 -1.79
C GLY A 357 -5.94 -15.93 -2.67
N ILE A 358 -7.05 -15.20 -2.51
CA ILE A 358 -8.28 -15.41 -3.30
C ILE A 358 -8.08 -15.10 -4.79
N PHE A 359 -7.23 -14.09 -5.10
CA PHE A 359 -6.87 -13.72 -6.47
C PHE A 359 -5.89 -14.72 -7.07
N HIS A 360 -4.92 -15.22 -6.29
CA HIS A 360 -3.96 -16.24 -6.74
C HIS A 360 -4.70 -17.53 -7.15
N ARG A 361 -5.58 -18.01 -6.29
CA ARG A 361 -6.36 -19.25 -6.50
C ARG A 361 -7.53 -19.08 -7.48
N ARG A 362 -7.79 -17.85 -7.93
CA ARG A 362 -8.92 -17.50 -8.79
C ARG A 362 -10.29 -17.88 -8.17
N GLU A 363 -10.36 -17.84 -6.85
CA GLU A 363 -11.61 -18.09 -6.12
C GLU A 363 -12.58 -16.92 -6.28
N VAL A 364 -12.02 -15.70 -6.29
CA VAL A 364 -12.74 -14.45 -6.52
C VAL A 364 -11.92 -13.62 -7.50
N PRO A 365 -12.37 -13.45 -8.76
CA PRO A 365 -11.73 -12.55 -9.72
C PRO A 365 -11.81 -11.09 -9.29
N ILE A 366 -10.78 -10.30 -9.58
CA ILE A 366 -10.75 -8.86 -9.24
C ILE A 366 -11.92 -8.12 -9.91
N GLY A 367 -12.20 -8.47 -11.17
CA GLY A 367 -13.32 -7.88 -11.91
C GLY A 367 -14.68 -8.13 -11.26
N ASP A 368 -14.87 -9.30 -10.63
CA ASP A 368 -16.13 -9.63 -9.94
C ASP A 368 -16.30 -8.80 -8.66
N VAL A 369 -15.21 -8.59 -7.90
CA VAL A 369 -15.20 -7.67 -6.75
C VAL A 369 -15.59 -6.27 -7.19
N LYS A 370 -14.99 -5.75 -8.26
CA LYS A 370 -15.28 -4.40 -8.77
C LYS A 370 -16.72 -4.28 -9.28
N ALA A 371 -17.18 -5.25 -10.04
CA ALA A 371 -18.58 -5.27 -10.53
C ALA A 371 -19.60 -5.32 -9.39
N TYR A 372 -19.31 -6.10 -8.34
CA TYR A 372 -20.15 -6.18 -7.15
C TYR A 372 -20.23 -4.82 -6.43
N LEU A 373 -19.08 -4.18 -6.19
CA LEU A 373 -18.99 -2.87 -5.51
C LEU A 373 -19.59 -1.74 -6.36
N GLN A 374 -19.43 -1.78 -7.69
CA GLN A 374 -20.05 -0.84 -8.61
C GLN A 374 -21.58 -0.94 -8.58
N GLY A 375 -22.11 -2.16 -8.56
CA GLY A 375 -23.57 -2.40 -8.44
C GLY A 375 -24.16 -1.81 -7.16
N LEU A 376 -23.34 -1.55 -6.14
CA LEU A 376 -23.70 -0.93 -4.86
C LEU A 376 -23.29 0.55 -4.77
N SER A 377 -22.81 1.15 -5.86
CA SER A 377 -22.35 2.55 -5.94
C SER A 377 -21.21 2.90 -4.94
N LEU A 378 -20.38 1.92 -4.58
CA LEU A 378 -19.26 2.10 -3.64
C LEU A 378 -17.94 2.43 -4.32
N ILE A 379 -17.80 2.13 -5.61
CA ILE A 379 -16.66 2.50 -6.45
C ILE A 379 -17.18 3.02 -7.79
N HIS A 380 -16.39 3.91 -8.41
CA HIS A 380 -16.60 4.36 -9.78
C HIS A 380 -15.48 3.78 -10.64
N ILE A 381 -15.86 3.08 -11.71
CA ILE A 381 -14.92 2.50 -12.68
C ILE A 381 -14.86 3.40 -13.89
#